data_78a295541e0ef766d6f634d5b8c03b1a
#
_entry.id   78a295541e0ef766d6f634d5b8c03b1a
#
_cell.length_a   1.000
_cell.length_b   1.000
_cell.length_c   1.000
_cell.angle_alpha   90.00
_cell.angle_beta   90.00
_cell.angle_gamma   90.00
#
_symmetry.space_group_name_H-M   'P 1'
#
loop_
_entity.id
_entity.type
_entity.pdbx_description
1 polymer ?
#
loop_
_entity_poly.entity_id
_entity_poly.type
_entity_poly.pdbx_seq_one_letter_code
_entity_poly.pdbx_strand_id
1 'polypeptide(L)'
;IFFPKSPETLSRIVCEARMMGIGVILNQMVGASYESWFNLKGEKLIDYMNNRRQHILNLILNELDKPRTTKTDKKISIITTFHKAEEYLEDYLENITKQTIFDQCELILVDSASPGNEEEIVRKYMKKYENIHYYQYDKNFKPTIGHNIAIMKSNCPFVVWAMIDDRKSIDGIEALYNKLVSDENLELVYGDCLVTTNKNETVENTKSTKLSEHSILPFSKENMIKCLPGPMPMWRKRLHEKVGFFDEVNHDFSDDWDLWLRAVSAGCTFDKIDRVVGLYMEGGRSQWENNIDQRIEEADIFFKNSHIFGQNFQKYHSYFSQFKR
;
A
#
# COMPACT_ATOMS: atom_id res chain seq x y z
N ILE A 1 13.79 21.07 30.51
CA ILE A 1 12.42 20.53 30.40
C ILE A 1 11.88 21.01 29.07
N PHE A 2 11.36 20.07 28.25
CA PHE A 2 10.79 20.36 26.94
C PHE A 2 9.46 19.59 26.79
N PHE A 3 8.34 20.32 26.70
CA PHE A 3 7.01 19.77 26.56
C PHE A 3 6.33 20.41 25.35
N PRO A 4 6.48 19.84 24.13
CA PRO A 4 5.78 20.35 22.96
C PRO A 4 4.25 20.20 23.15
N LYS A 5 3.50 21.10 22.51
CA LYS A 5 2.03 21.09 22.51
C LYS A 5 1.44 20.25 21.39
N SER A 6 2.26 19.84 20.45
CA SER A 6 1.93 18.96 19.32
C SER A 6 3.00 17.89 19.15
N PRO A 7 2.69 16.74 18.55
CA PRO A 7 3.67 15.68 18.30
C PRO A 7 4.85 16.18 17.46
N GLU A 8 6.06 15.87 17.90
CA GLU A 8 7.32 16.12 17.18
C GLU A 8 8.03 14.78 16.95
N THR A 9 8.31 14.43 15.71
CA THR A 9 9.01 13.18 15.36
C THR A 9 10.46 13.20 15.84
N LEU A 10 11.16 14.32 15.57
CA LEU A 10 12.55 14.53 15.97
C LEU A 10 12.74 15.98 16.41
N SER A 11 12.75 16.22 17.72
CA SER A 11 13.02 17.56 18.23
C SER A 11 14.51 17.89 18.16
N ARG A 12 14.89 18.88 17.35
CA ARG A 12 16.26 19.37 17.24
C ARG A 12 16.82 19.79 18.60
N ILE A 13 16.04 20.52 19.39
CA ILE A 13 16.45 21.00 20.73
C ILE A 13 16.79 19.80 21.64
N VAL A 14 15.98 18.76 21.62
CA VAL A 14 16.20 17.54 22.43
C VAL A 14 17.47 16.81 21.98
N CYS A 15 17.66 16.66 20.68
CA CYS A 15 18.86 16.01 20.15
C CYS A 15 20.15 16.80 20.51
N GLU A 16 20.15 18.11 20.32
CA GLU A 16 21.29 18.97 20.65
C GLU A 16 21.61 18.93 22.16
N ALA A 17 20.61 19.03 23.03
CA ALA A 17 20.80 18.92 24.47
C ALA A 17 21.42 17.57 24.87
N ARG A 18 20.92 16.47 24.28
CA ARG A 18 21.47 15.12 24.53
C ARG A 18 22.93 15.00 24.03
N MET A 19 23.22 15.53 22.84
CA MET A 19 24.59 15.55 22.30
C MET A 19 25.55 16.34 23.19
N MET A 20 25.08 17.42 23.83
CA MET A 20 25.83 18.19 24.82
C MET A 20 25.92 17.49 26.19
N GLY A 21 25.40 16.28 26.35
CA GLY A 21 25.42 15.53 27.60
C GLY A 21 24.35 15.95 28.62
N ILE A 22 23.44 16.87 28.24
CA ILE A 22 22.40 17.41 29.12
C ILE A 22 21.28 16.41 29.28
N GLY A 23 20.80 16.21 30.52
CA GLY A 23 19.59 15.46 30.81
C GLY A 23 18.35 16.23 30.38
N VAL A 24 17.36 15.55 29.76
CA VAL A 24 16.11 16.15 29.31
C VAL A 24 14.91 15.48 29.96
N ILE A 25 13.90 16.26 30.29
CA ILE A 25 12.58 15.80 30.76
C ILE A 25 11.58 16.15 29.67
N LEU A 26 10.86 15.15 29.16
CA LEU A 26 9.96 15.25 28.02
C LEU A 26 8.56 14.73 28.39
N ASN A 27 7.58 15.09 27.56
CA ASN A 27 6.30 14.38 27.50
C ASN A 27 6.31 13.36 26.35
N GLN A 28 5.23 12.60 26.25
CA GLN A 28 5.07 11.53 25.24
C GLN A 28 4.93 12.03 23.78
N MET A 29 4.92 13.36 23.57
CA MET A 29 4.78 13.95 22.23
C MET A 29 6.10 14.05 21.46
N VAL A 30 7.22 13.65 22.04
CA VAL A 30 8.52 13.65 21.37
C VAL A 30 8.86 12.25 20.90
N GLY A 31 8.67 11.99 19.60
CA GLY A 31 8.91 10.68 18.97
C GLY A 31 10.31 10.14 19.19
N ALA A 32 11.34 11.01 19.18
CA ALA A 32 12.70 10.63 19.49
C ALA A 32 12.88 9.93 20.84
N SER A 33 11.99 10.14 21.81
CA SER A 33 12.05 9.50 23.13
C SER A 33 11.82 7.99 23.12
N TYR A 34 11.22 7.47 22.04
CA TYR A 34 10.95 6.03 21.82
C TYR A 34 12.07 5.33 21.04
N GLU A 35 13.03 6.08 20.52
CA GLU A 35 14.12 5.53 19.75
C GLU A 35 15.19 4.86 20.64
N SER A 36 15.78 3.76 20.17
CA SER A 36 16.80 2.99 20.91
C SER A 36 18.04 3.81 21.29
N TRP A 37 18.38 4.81 20.48
CA TRP A 37 19.50 5.72 20.71
C TRP A 37 19.23 6.82 21.75
N PHE A 38 17.97 7.02 22.12
CA PHE A 38 17.59 8.13 23.01
C PHE A 38 18.30 8.10 24.37
N ASN A 39 18.66 6.94 24.87
CA ASN A 39 19.39 6.80 26.12
C ASN A 39 20.89 7.18 26.01
N LEU A 40 21.40 7.31 24.80
CA LEU A 40 22.77 7.79 24.57
C LEU A 40 22.84 9.30 24.79
N LYS A 41 24.04 9.80 25.17
CA LYS A 41 24.31 11.24 25.35
C LYS A 41 25.78 11.55 25.17
N GLY A 42 26.09 12.82 24.95
CA GLY A 42 27.48 13.29 24.73
C GLY A 42 28.12 12.58 23.53
N GLU A 43 29.42 12.29 23.64
CA GLU A 43 30.22 11.65 22.58
C GLU A 43 29.58 10.37 22.04
N LYS A 44 29.03 9.51 22.91
CA LYS A 44 28.39 8.25 22.49
C LYS A 44 27.21 8.50 21.56
N LEU A 45 26.43 9.56 21.77
CA LEU A 45 25.33 9.91 20.88
C LEU A 45 25.85 10.51 19.58
N ILE A 46 26.88 11.35 19.65
CA ILE A 46 27.52 11.95 18.47
C ILE A 46 28.09 10.85 17.56
N ASP A 47 28.83 9.89 18.13
CA ASP A 47 29.36 8.75 17.38
C ASP A 47 28.26 7.89 16.76
N TYR A 48 27.20 7.62 17.52
CA TYR A 48 26.04 6.89 16.99
C TYR A 48 25.41 7.63 15.79
N MET A 49 25.19 8.94 15.91
CA MET A 49 24.59 9.74 14.83
C MET A 49 25.51 9.84 13.62
N ASN A 50 26.82 9.99 13.83
CA ASN A 50 27.81 10.00 12.74
C ASN A 50 27.83 8.66 12.00
N ASN A 51 27.82 7.55 12.72
CA ASN A 51 27.75 6.22 12.11
C ASN A 51 26.44 6.00 11.34
N ARG A 52 25.31 6.48 11.85
CA ARG A 52 24.02 6.43 11.16
C ARG A 52 24.01 7.31 9.92
N ARG A 53 24.58 8.52 9.99
CA ARG A 53 24.75 9.39 8.83
C ARG A 53 25.53 8.71 7.73
N GLN A 54 26.64 8.07 8.05
CA GLN A 54 27.45 7.33 7.07
C GLN A 54 26.67 6.14 6.50
N HIS A 55 25.93 5.42 7.34
CA HIS A 55 25.07 4.33 6.90
C HIS A 55 24.00 4.82 5.92
N ILE A 56 23.31 5.92 6.24
CA ILE A 56 22.29 6.53 5.35
C ILE A 56 22.94 7.01 4.04
N LEU A 57 24.11 7.66 4.10
CA LEU A 57 24.84 8.05 2.90
C LEU A 57 25.20 6.85 2.03
N ASN A 58 25.67 5.76 2.63
CA ASN A 58 25.97 4.53 1.90
C ASN A 58 24.72 3.89 1.28
N LEU A 59 23.59 3.91 1.98
CA LEU A 59 22.31 3.47 1.41
C LEU A 59 21.91 4.32 0.21
N ILE A 60 22.01 5.66 0.33
CA ILE A 60 21.70 6.60 -0.78
C ILE A 60 22.67 6.36 -1.95
N LEU A 61 23.97 6.26 -1.70
CA LEU A 61 24.96 6.01 -2.74
C LEU A 61 24.73 4.66 -3.42
N ASN A 62 24.46 3.61 -2.65
CA ASN A 62 24.14 2.30 -3.20
C ASN A 62 22.85 2.31 -4.05
N GLU A 63 21.88 3.14 -3.73
CA GLU A 63 20.69 3.33 -4.55
C GLU A 63 20.97 4.18 -5.80
N LEU A 64 21.87 5.18 -5.72
CA LEU A 64 22.26 6.01 -6.86
C LEU A 64 23.18 5.26 -7.83
N ASP A 65 24.06 4.38 -7.31
CA ASP A 65 24.97 3.54 -8.10
C ASP A 65 24.28 2.32 -8.71
N LYS A 66 23.08 1.96 -8.23
CA LYS A 66 22.29 0.97 -8.97
C LYS A 66 22.03 1.55 -10.36
N PRO A 67 22.36 0.80 -11.43
CA PRO A 67 22.00 1.25 -12.76
C PRO A 67 20.50 1.59 -12.69
N ARG A 68 20.15 2.87 -12.94
CA ARG A 68 18.76 3.26 -13.14
C ARG A 68 18.27 2.31 -14.19
N THR A 69 17.40 1.39 -13.78
CA THR A 69 16.87 0.35 -14.67
C THR A 69 16.59 1.01 -15.99
N THR A 70 17.19 0.47 -17.04
CA THR A 70 16.99 0.88 -18.43
C THR A 70 15.54 1.29 -18.60
N LYS A 71 15.32 2.42 -19.24
CA LYS A 71 13.99 2.91 -19.60
C LYS A 71 13.17 1.70 -20.04
N THR A 72 12.35 1.18 -19.17
CA THR A 72 11.55 0.01 -19.50
C THR A 72 10.53 0.44 -20.53
N ASP A 73 10.38 -0.33 -21.60
CA ASP A 73 9.26 -0.12 -22.54
C ASP A 73 7.92 -0.56 -21.94
N LYS A 74 7.95 -1.09 -20.72
CA LYS A 74 6.76 -1.49 -19.98
C LYS A 74 5.98 -0.25 -19.52
N LYS A 75 4.67 -0.41 -19.43
CA LYS A 75 3.73 0.68 -19.10
C LYS A 75 3.16 0.56 -17.72
N ILE A 76 3.01 -0.67 -17.21
CA ILE A 76 2.26 -0.99 -16.00
C ILE A 76 3.16 -1.78 -15.05
N SER A 77 3.22 -1.36 -13.78
CA SER A 77 3.81 -2.15 -12.71
C SER A 77 2.68 -2.86 -11.95
N ILE A 78 2.64 -4.17 -12.02
CA ILE A 78 1.77 -5.01 -11.18
C ILE A 78 2.52 -5.20 -9.87
N ILE A 79 1.92 -4.77 -8.76
CA ILE A 79 2.56 -4.86 -7.44
C ILE A 79 1.85 -5.87 -6.55
N THR A 80 2.65 -6.71 -5.89
CA THR A 80 2.18 -7.76 -4.98
C THR A 80 3.14 -7.90 -3.81
N THR A 81 2.60 -7.95 -2.60
CA THR A 81 3.36 -8.28 -1.40
C THR A 81 2.78 -9.51 -0.74
N PHE A 82 3.64 -10.35 -0.17
CA PHE A 82 3.19 -11.57 0.49
C PHE A 82 4.14 -12.06 1.59
N HIS A 83 3.60 -12.92 2.44
CA HIS A 83 4.30 -13.71 3.44
C HIS A 83 3.57 -15.04 3.60
N LYS A 84 4.27 -16.19 3.54
CA LYS A 84 3.66 -17.54 3.65
C LYS A 84 2.53 -17.76 2.64
N ALA A 85 2.80 -17.55 1.37
CA ALA A 85 1.79 -17.56 0.32
C ALA A 85 1.88 -18.77 -0.63
N GLU A 86 2.62 -19.80 -0.28
CA GLU A 86 2.90 -20.97 -1.11
C GLU A 86 1.63 -21.57 -1.75
N GLU A 87 0.53 -21.67 -0.98
CA GLU A 87 -0.74 -22.23 -1.43
C GLU A 87 -1.48 -21.41 -2.51
N TYR A 88 -1.11 -20.13 -2.71
CA TYR A 88 -1.74 -19.23 -3.69
C TYR A 88 -0.83 -18.91 -4.87
N LEU A 89 0.49 -19.02 -4.66
CA LEU A 89 1.49 -18.37 -5.49
C LEU A 89 1.56 -18.91 -6.91
N GLU A 90 1.48 -20.24 -7.11
CA GLU A 90 1.51 -20.86 -8.44
C GLU A 90 0.31 -20.40 -9.29
N ASP A 91 -0.92 -20.53 -8.74
CA ASP A 91 -2.15 -20.13 -9.42
C ASP A 91 -2.23 -18.60 -9.64
N TYR A 92 -1.68 -17.82 -8.69
CA TYR A 92 -1.55 -16.38 -8.84
C TYR A 92 -0.64 -16.01 -10.02
N LEU A 93 0.55 -16.58 -10.08
CA LEU A 93 1.51 -16.32 -11.16
C LEU A 93 0.95 -16.77 -12.52
N GLU A 94 0.23 -17.88 -12.54
CA GLU A 94 -0.46 -18.33 -13.75
C GLU A 94 -1.54 -17.34 -14.20
N ASN A 95 -2.36 -16.82 -13.29
CA ASN A 95 -3.39 -15.83 -13.59
C ASN A 95 -2.78 -14.52 -14.10
N ILE A 96 -1.71 -14.02 -13.47
CA ILE A 96 -1.07 -12.76 -13.86
C ILE A 96 -0.34 -12.90 -15.20
N THR A 97 0.38 -13.99 -15.41
CA THR A 97 1.12 -14.19 -16.67
C THR A 97 0.24 -14.46 -17.89
N LYS A 98 -1.04 -14.79 -17.66
CA LYS A 98 -2.06 -14.94 -18.72
C LYS A 98 -2.80 -13.65 -19.05
N GLN A 99 -2.56 -12.55 -18.34
CA GLN A 99 -3.23 -11.28 -18.66
C GLN A 99 -2.93 -10.85 -20.09
N THR A 100 -3.95 -10.38 -20.81
CA THR A 100 -3.84 -9.98 -22.23
C THR A 100 -2.77 -8.95 -22.52
N ILE A 101 -2.45 -8.11 -21.51
CA ILE A 101 -1.46 -7.02 -21.61
C ILE A 101 -0.17 -7.32 -20.82
N PHE A 102 0.08 -8.57 -20.41
CA PHE A 102 1.22 -8.90 -19.55
C PHE A 102 2.58 -8.58 -20.17
N ASP A 103 2.69 -8.62 -21.48
CA ASP A 103 3.89 -8.22 -22.22
C ASP A 103 4.26 -6.73 -22.06
N GLN A 104 3.28 -5.88 -21.70
CA GLN A 104 3.48 -4.45 -21.41
C GLN A 104 3.61 -4.18 -19.90
N CYS A 105 3.62 -5.21 -19.08
CA CYS A 105 3.72 -5.09 -17.63
C CYS A 105 5.11 -5.48 -17.12
N GLU A 106 5.51 -4.95 -15.98
CA GLU A 106 6.46 -5.58 -15.06
C GLU A 106 5.69 -6.10 -13.84
N LEU A 107 6.08 -7.24 -13.30
CA LEU A 107 5.52 -7.80 -12.07
C LEU A 107 6.55 -7.64 -10.95
N ILE A 108 6.18 -6.90 -9.91
CA ILE A 108 6.99 -6.65 -8.73
C ILE A 108 6.45 -7.49 -7.56
N LEU A 109 7.23 -8.47 -7.16
CA LEU A 109 6.92 -9.38 -6.06
C LEU A 109 7.79 -9.03 -4.85
N VAL A 110 7.17 -8.68 -3.75
CA VAL A 110 7.84 -8.37 -2.47
C VAL A 110 7.49 -9.45 -1.46
N ASP A 111 8.47 -10.25 -1.12
CA ASP A 111 8.36 -11.34 -0.15
C ASP A 111 8.87 -10.89 1.22
N SER A 112 7.99 -10.87 2.19
CA SER A 112 8.25 -10.48 3.57
C SER A 112 8.65 -11.70 4.40
N ALA A 113 9.84 -12.27 4.15
CA ALA A 113 10.42 -13.41 4.88
C ALA A 113 9.53 -14.67 4.89
N SER A 114 9.06 -15.09 3.73
CA SER A 114 8.35 -16.38 3.61
C SER A 114 9.29 -17.55 3.92
N PRO A 115 8.87 -18.53 4.73
CA PRO A 115 9.71 -19.64 5.14
C PRO A 115 9.59 -20.90 4.26
N GLY A 116 8.66 -20.91 3.29
CA GLY A 116 8.33 -22.07 2.46
C GLY A 116 9.07 -22.08 1.12
N ASN A 117 8.43 -22.63 0.08
CA ASN A 117 9.00 -22.80 -1.25
C ASN A 117 8.68 -21.62 -2.19
N GLU A 118 8.24 -20.49 -1.66
CA GLU A 118 7.82 -19.33 -2.44
C GLU A 118 8.91 -18.86 -3.41
N GLU A 119 10.16 -18.80 -2.95
CA GLU A 119 11.29 -18.42 -3.80
C GLU A 119 11.48 -19.38 -4.99
N GLU A 120 11.37 -20.68 -4.76
CA GLU A 120 11.53 -21.68 -5.84
C GLU A 120 10.42 -21.53 -6.89
N ILE A 121 9.18 -21.35 -6.44
CA ILE A 121 8.02 -21.13 -7.30
C ILE A 121 8.24 -19.87 -8.16
N VAL A 122 8.59 -18.75 -7.54
CA VAL A 122 8.83 -17.49 -8.28
C VAL A 122 9.97 -17.64 -9.29
N ARG A 123 11.10 -18.23 -8.89
CA ARG A 123 12.25 -18.42 -9.78
C ARG A 123 11.94 -19.30 -11.00
N LYS A 124 11.01 -20.24 -10.89
CA LYS A 124 10.51 -21.04 -12.03
C LYS A 124 9.85 -20.15 -13.08
N TYR A 125 9.07 -19.15 -12.66
CA TYR A 125 8.44 -18.17 -13.55
C TYR A 125 9.43 -17.15 -14.10
N MET A 126 10.38 -16.67 -13.30
CA MET A 126 11.43 -15.74 -13.75
C MET A 126 12.31 -16.33 -14.87
N LYS A 127 12.45 -17.65 -14.94
CA LYS A 127 13.13 -18.31 -16.07
C LYS A 127 12.38 -18.20 -17.41
N LYS A 128 11.06 -17.95 -17.34
CA LYS A 128 10.18 -17.85 -18.53
C LYS A 128 9.85 -16.41 -18.89
N TYR A 129 9.86 -15.51 -17.90
CA TYR A 129 9.39 -14.14 -18.03
C TYR A 129 10.41 -13.17 -17.41
N GLU A 130 11.09 -12.41 -18.27
CA GLU A 130 12.14 -11.45 -17.87
C GLU A 130 11.58 -10.22 -17.14
N ASN A 131 10.27 -9.98 -17.25
CA ASN A 131 9.57 -8.86 -16.64
C ASN A 131 9.03 -9.16 -15.24
N ILE A 132 9.43 -10.25 -14.60
CA ILE A 132 9.14 -10.58 -13.20
C ILE A 132 10.36 -10.23 -12.36
N HIS A 133 10.12 -9.38 -11.35
CA HIS A 133 11.13 -8.92 -10.40
C HIS A 133 10.75 -9.39 -9.00
N TYR A 134 11.66 -10.10 -8.34
CA TYR A 134 11.44 -10.67 -7.00
C TYR A 134 12.40 -10.08 -5.99
N TYR A 135 11.83 -9.55 -4.91
CA TYR A 135 12.55 -8.94 -3.79
C TYR A 135 12.19 -9.66 -2.51
N GLN A 136 13.10 -10.48 -2.03
CA GLN A 136 12.98 -11.20 -0.77
C GLN A 136 13.66 -10.42 0.35
N TYR A 137 13.04 -10.38 1.51
CA TYR A 137 13.55 -9.73 2.71
C TYR A 137 13.70 -10.73 3.85
N ASP A 138 14.65 -10.47 4.75
CA ASP A 138 14.98 -11.38 5.87
C ASP A 138 14.04 -11.19 7.07
N LYS A 139 13.22 -10.15 7.07
CA LYS A 139 12.31 -9.82 8.17
C LYS A 139 10.89 -9.72 7.65
N ASN A 140 9.96 -10.29 8.44
CA ASN A 140 8.55 -10.08 8.22
C ASN A 140 8.16 -8.65 8.61
N PHE A 141 7.40 -8.00 7.77
CA PHE A 141 6.87 -6.65 7.97
C PHE A 141 5.39 -6.59 7.57
N LYS A 142 4.73 -5.52 7.97
CA LYS A 142 3.32 -5.26 7.61
C LYS A 142 3.13 -5.20 6.09
N PRO A 143 1.98 -5.64 5.57
CA PRO A 143 1.68 -5.54 4.13
C PRO A 143 1.88 -4.13 3.58
N THR A 144 1.49 -3.09 4.30
CA THR A 144 1.66 -1.68 3.96
C THR A 144 3.11 -1.31 3.61
N ILE A 145 4.08 -1.80 4.40
CA ILE A 145 5.51 -1.60 4.12
C ILE A 145 5.88 -2.28 2.79
N GLY A 146 5.38 -3.50 2.57
CA GLY A 146 5.59 -4.24 1.33
C GLY A 146 5.03 -3.51 0.11
N HIS A 147 3.84 -2.93 0.23
CA HIS A 147 3.23 -2.11 -0.82
C HIS A 147 4.09 -0.88 -1.14
N ASN A 148 4.56 -0.15 -0.13
CA ASN A 148 5.46 0.99 -0.31
C ASN A 148 6.76 0.59 -0.99
N ILE A 149 7.36 -0.53 -0.59
CA ILE A 149 8.56 -1.07 -1.24
C ILE A 149 8.27 -1.39 -2.72
N ALA A 150 7.16 -2.06 -3.02
CA ALA A 150 6.80 -2.42 -4.38
C ALA A 150 6.59 -1.18 -5.27
N ILE A 151 5.92 -0.14 -4.75
CA ILE A 151 5.74 1.14 -5.44
C ILE A 151 7.10 1.82 -5.69
N MET A 152 8.00 1.84 -4.70
CA MET A 152 9.33 2.41 -4.88
C MET A 152 10.17 1.65 -5.92
N LYS A 153 10.02 0.32 -5.99
CA LYS A 153 10.70 -0.54 -6.96
C LYS A 153 10.07 -0.48 -8.37
N SER A 154 8.83 -0.01 -8.49
CA SER A 154 8.15 0.10 -9.77
C SER A 154 8.81 1.16 -10.68
N ASN A 155 8.89 0.87 -12.00
CA ASN A 155 9.51 1.75 -13.00
C ASN A 155 8.50 2.33 -13.99
N CYS A 156 7.27 1.82 -13.99
CA CYS A 156 6.25 2.19 -14.95
C CYS A 156 5.40 3.38 -14.46
N PRO A 157 4.77 4.13 -15.38
CA PRO A 157 3.92 5.27 -15.02
C PRO A 157 2.58 4.88 -14.41
N PHE A 158 2.14 3.62 -14.59
CA PHE A 158 0.90 3.10 -14.02
C PHE A 158 1.19 1.96 -13.06
N VAL A 159 0.45 1.92 -11.96
CA VAL A 159 0.54 0.88 -10.94
C VAL A 159 -0.81 0.20 -10.81
N VAL A 160 -0.83 -1.11 -10.77
CA VAL A 160 -2.03 -1.91 -10.49
C VAL A 160 -1.76 -2.82 -9.28
N TRP A 161 -2.70 -2.82 -8.36
CA TRP A 161 -2.67 -3.68 -7.20
C TRP A 161 -3.17 -5.08 -7.54
N ALA A 162 -2.41 -6.11 -7.20
CA ALA A 162 -2.82 -7.49 -7.36
C ALA A 162 -2.39 -8.28 -6.11
N MET A 163 -3.36 -8.56 -5.24
CA MET A 163 -3.11 -9.32 -4.03
C MET A 163 -2.95 -10.82 -4.34
N ILE A 164 -2.17 -11.50 -3.50
CA ILE A 164 -1.75 -12.88 -3.76
C ILE A 164 -2.90 -13.90 -3.75
N ASP A 165 -3.94 -13.63 -2.99
CA ASP A 165 -5.15 -14.45 -2.83
C ASP A 165 -6.27 -14.09 -3.82
N ASP A 166 -6.15 -12.94 -4.50
CA ASP A 166 -7.10 -12.48 -5.51
C ASP A 166 -6.75 -12.95 -6.92
N ARG A 167 -7.71 -12.88 -7.83
CA ARG A 167 -7.50 -13.21 -9.27
C ARG A 167 -8.05 -12.09 -10.15
N LYS A 168 -7.26 -11.66 -11.13
CA LYS A 168 -7.71 -10.71 -12.15
C LYS A 168 -8.52 -11.44 -13.23
N SER A 169 -9.55 -10.81 -13.80
CA SER A 169 -10.12 -11.30 -15.06
C SER A 169 -9.08 -11.24 -16.16
N ILE A 170 -9.17 -12.09 -17.16
CA ILE A 170 -8.13 -12.29 -18.17
C ILE A 170 -7.67 -10.99 -18.88
N ASP A 171 -8.56 -10.03 -19.00
CA ASP A 171 -8.33 -8.71 -19.61
C ASP A 171 -8.58 -7.54 -18.63
N GLY A 172 -8.66 -7.84 -17.34
CA GLY A 172 -9.00 -6.84 -16.31
C GLY A 172 -7.97 -5.72 -16.20
N ILE A 173 -6.69 -6.05 -16.27
CA ILE A 173 -5.60 -5.05 -16.25
C ILE A 173 -5.66 -4.19 -17.51
N GLU A 174 -5.89 -4.76 -18.68
CA GLU A 174 -5.99 -4.04 -19.94
C GLU A 174 -7.18 -3.07 -19.94
N ALA A 175 -8.33 -3.50 -19.41
CA ALA A 175 -9.52 -2.66 -19.33
C ALA A 175 -9.32 -1.45 -18.42
N LEU A 176 -8.71 -1.64 -17.25
CA LEU A 176 -8.36 -0.55 -16.34
C LEU A 176 -7.36 0.41 -16.99
N TYR A 177 -6.33 -0.13 -17.65
CA TYR A 177 -5.32 0.67 -18.34
C TYR A 177 -5.94 1.53 -19.45
N ASN A 178 -6.75 0.95 -20.32
CA ASN A 178 -7.37 1.65 -21.43
C ASN A 178 -8.27 2.80 -20.93
N LYS A 179 -9.00 2.60 -19.83
CA LYS A 179 -9.80 3.66 -19.22
C LYS A 179 -8.92 4.76 -18.65
N LEU A 180 -7.86 4.39 -17.92
CA LEU A 180 -6.99 5.37 -17.28
C LEU A 180 -6.22 6.23 -18.28
N VAL A 181 -5.81 5.68 -19.42
CA VAL A 181 -5.12 6.44 -20.48
C VAL A 181 -6.06 7.27 -21.36
N SER A 182 -7.36 6.96 -21.39
CA SER A 182 -8.34 7.71 -22.19
C SER A 182 -8.62 9.11 -21.67
N ASP A 183 -8.26 9.41 -20.42
CA ASP A 183 -8.37 10.75 -19.83
C ASP A 183 -7.15 11.05 -18.96
N GLU A 184 -6.35 12.04 -19.34
CA GLU A 184 -5.12 12.44 -18.62
C GLU A 184 -5.40 13.04 -17.24
N ASN A 185 -6.63 13.48 -16.97
CA ASN A 185 -7.03 14.01 -15.67
C ASN A 185 -7.38 12.93 -14.66
N LEU A 186 -7.64 11.70 -15.12
CA LEU A 186 -7.88 10.58 -14.22
C LEU A 186 -6.57 10.15 -13.55
N GLU A 187 -6.60 10.03 -12.22
CA GLU A 187 -5.46 9.54 -11.44
C GLU A 187 -5.65 8.08 -11.02
N LEU A 188 -6.90 7.60 -10.90
CA LEU A 188 -7.20 6.24 -10.50
C LEU A 188 -8.47 5.72 -11.19
N VAL A 189 -8.45 4.44 -11.56
CA VAL A 189 -9.59 3.71 -12.11
C VAL A 189 -9.78 2.39 -11.37
N TYR A 190 -11.02 1.99 -11.17
CA TYR A 190 -11.40 0.71 -10.58
C TYR A 190 -12.60 0.10 -11.33
N GLY A 191 -12.92 -1.14 -11.05
CA GLY A 191 -14.06 -1.83 -11.64
C GLY A 191 -14.74 -2.75 -10.64
N ASP A 192 -15.80 -3.40 -11.04
CA ASP A 192 -16.49 -4.37 -10.20
C ASP A 192 -15.59 -5.57 -9.90
N CYS A 193 -15.69 -6.09 -8.68
CA CYS A 193 -15.05 -7.34 -8.28
C CYS A 193 -16.13 -8.34 -7.84
N LEU A 194 -16.08 -9.56 -8.35
CA LEU A 194 -16.82 -10.66 -7.77
C LEU A 194 -16.18 -11.07 -6.44
N VAL A 195 -16.95 -11.71 -5.58
CA VAL A 195 -16.47 -12.20 -4.27
C VAL A 195 -16.56 -13.71 -4.23
N THR A 196 -15.50 -14.37 -3.76
CA THR A 196 -15.48 -15.82 -3.53
C THR A 196 -14.91 -16.14 -2.15
N THR A 197 -15.24 -17.32 -1.64
CA THR A 197 -14.58 -17.94 -0.47
C THR A 197 -13.74 -19.15 -0.86
N ASN A 198 -13.67 -19.47 -2.17
CA ASN A 198 -12.94 -20.63 -2.68
C ASN A 198 -11.54 -20.21 -3.13
N LYS A 199 -10.52 -20.84 -2.52
CA LYS A 199 -9.12 -20.60 -2.89
C LYS A 199 -8.88 -20.88 -4.37
N ASN A 200 -8.07 -20.03 -4.99
CA ASN A 200 -7.59 -20.18 -6.37
C ASN A 200 -8.69 -20.23 -7.46
N GLU A 201 -9.94 -19.93 -7.11
CA GLU A 201 -10.99 -19.73 -8.09
C GLU A 201 -10.70 -18.48 -8.95
N THR A 202 -11.10 -18.51 -10.21
CA THR A 202 -10.89 -17.40 -11.17
C THR A 202 -12.25 -16.81 -11.61
N VAL A 203 -12.21 -15.62 -12.22
CA VAL A 203 -13.43 -15.00 -12.77
C VAL A 203 -14.07 -15.91 -13.82
N GLU A 204 -13.26 -16.66 -14.57
CA GLU A 204 -13.73 -17.49 -15.69
C GLU A 204 -14.38 -18.81 -15.22
N ASN A 205 -14.08 -19.29 -14.00
CA ASN A 205 -14.62 -20.55 -13.49
C ASN A 205 -15.50 -20.42 -12.24
N THR A 206 -15.58 -19.21 -11.65
CA THR A 206 -16.44 -18.97 -10.49
C THR A 206 -17.93 -19.11 -10.81
N LYS A 207 -18.70 -19.57 -9.83
CA LYS A 207 -20.16 -19.51 -9.84
C LYS A 207 -20.69 -18.33 -9.04
N SER A 208 -19.81 -17.53 -8.42
CA SER A 208 -20.23 -16.38 -7.65
C SER A 208 -20.82 -15.30 -8.54
N THR A 209 -21.91 -14.72 -8.09
CA THR A 209 -22.55 -13.52 -8.65
C THR A 209 -22.52 -12.36 -7.65
N LYS A 210 -21.94 -12.58 -6.45
CA LYS A 210 -21.83 -11.57 -5.41
C LYS A 210 -20.78 -10.54 -5.81
N LEU A 211 -21.18 -9.28 -5.88
CA LEU A 211 -20.25 -8.16 -6.09
C LEU A 211 -19.70 -7.64 -4.76
N SER A 212 -18.46 -7.19 -4.79
CA SER A 212 -17.84 -6.51 -3.65
C SER A 212 -18.51 -5.16 -3.39
N GLU A 213 -18.88 -4.89 -2.15
CA GLU A 213 -19.46 -3.61 -1.75
C GLU A 213 -18.49 -2.43 -1.88
N HIS A 214 -17.19 -2.70 -1.92
CA HIS A 214 -16.15 -1.67 -1.99
C HIS A 214 -16.01 -1.05 -3.38
N SER A 215 -16.34 -1.77 -4.44
CA SER A 215 -16.14 -1.29 -5.82
C SER A 215 -17.43 -1.10 -6.63
N ILE A 216 -18.58 -1.33 -6.02
CA ILE A 216 -19.87 -1.34 -6.74
C ILE A 216 -20.39 0.07 -7.11
N LEU A 217 -20.05 1.09 -6.32
CA LEU A 217 -20.56 2.44 -6.53
C LEU A 217 -19.68 3.23 -7.52
N PRO A 218 -20.28 4.13 -8.32
CA PRO A 218 -19.52 5.08 -9.11
C PRO A 218 -18.77 6.06 -8.18
N PHE A 219 -17.69 6.63 -8.69
CA PHE A 219 -16.93 7.63 -7.93
C PHE A 219 -17.75 8.89 -7.68
N SER A 220 -17.82 9.27 -6.44
CA SER A 220 -18.12 10.62 -5.96
C SER A 220 -17.43 10.82 -4.61
N LYS A 221 -17.22 12.06 -4.19
CA LYS A 221 -16.61 12.34 -2.88
C LYS A 221 -17.44 11.74 -1.75
N GLU A 222 -18.76 11.83 -1.84
CA GLU A 222 -19.69 11.29 -0.86
C GLU A 222 -19.61 9.77 -0.77
N ASN A 223 -19.43 9.10 -1.91
CA ASN A 223 -19.33 7.64 -1.98
C ASN A 223 -18.00 7.11 -1.41
N MET A 224 -16.97 7.97 -1.27
CA MET A 224 -15.71 7.61 -0.61
C MET A 224 -15.85 7.28 0.87
N ILE A 225 -17.06 7.39 1.43
CA ILE A 225 -17.41 6.81 2.75
C ILE A 225 -17.15 5.30 2.82
N LYS A 226 -17.14 4.65 1.67
CA LYS A 226 -16.62 3.30 1.48
C LYS A 226 -15.26 3.40 0.78
N CYS A 227 -14.38 2.45 0.96
CA CYS A 227 -13.14 2.39 0.19
C CYS A 227 -13.45 1.99 -1.26
N LEU A 228 -13.94 2.95 -2.06
CA LEU A 228 -14.48 2.71 -3.41
C LEU A 228 -13.53 2.03 -4.39
N PRO A 229 -12.23 2.35 -4.44
CA PRO A 229 -11.33 1.65 -5.33
C PRO A 229 -11.33 0.14 -5.12
N GLY A 230 -11.69 -0.32 -3.90
CA GLY A 230 -11.77 -1.72 -3.57
C GLY A 230 -10.44 -2.46 -3.74
N PRO A 231 -10.46 -3.78 -3.94
CA PRO A 231 -9.25 -4.59 -3.88
C PRO A 231 -8.35 -4.51 -5.13
N MET A 232 -8.83 -3.94 -6.24
CA MET A 232 -8.14 -4.08 -7.53
C MET A 232 -8.00 -2.78 -8.35
N PRO A 233 -7.64 -1.63 -7.73
CA PRO A 233 -7.48 -0.38 -8.47
C PRO A 233 -6.23 -0.38 -9.36
N MET A 234 -6.26 0.48 -10.38
CA MET A 234 -5.08 0.93 -11.12
C MET A 234 -4.99 2.45 -11.02
N TRP A 235 -3.78 2.97 -10.81
CA TRP A 235 -3.56 4.41 -10.67
C TRP A 235 -2.28 4.88 -11.36
N ARG A 236 -2.18 6.18 -11.59
CA ARG A 236 -0.95 6.81 -12.06
C ARG A 236 0.05 6.90 -10.91
N LYS A 237 1.28 6.45 -11.12
CA LYS A 237 2.34 6.50 -10.10
C LYS A 237 2.60 7.91 -9.58
N ARG A 238 2.42 8.94 -10.43
CA ARG A 238 2.55 10.36 -10.03
C ARG A 238 1.59 10.79 -8.92
N LEU A 239 0.54 10.02 -8.61
CA LEU A 239 -0.32 10.25 -7.46
C LEU A 239 0.49 10.33 -6.16
N HIS A 240 1.52 9.50 -6.03
CA HIS A 240 2.40 9.48 -4.86
C HIS A 240 3.26 10.74 -4.70
N GLU A 241 3.51 11.49 -5.77
CA GLU A 241 4.18 12.78 -5.71
C GLU A 241 3.30 13.85 -5.03
N LYS A 242 1.97 13.71 -5.14
CA LYS A 242 1.00 14.63 -4.54
C LYS A 242 0.68 14.29 -3.08
N VAL A 243 0.58 13.02 -2.75
CA VAL A 243 0.01 12.60 -1.46
C VAL A 243 0.90 11.66 -0.64
N GLY A 244 2.09 11.32 -1.14
CA GLY A 244 2.98 10.37 -0.49
C GLY A 244 2.52 8.92 -0.67
N PHE A 245 3.06 8.04 0.16
CA PHE A 245 2.83 6.61 0.14
C PHE A 245 1.72 6.20 1.13
N PHE A 246 1.46 4.90 1.25
CA PHE A 246 0.62 4.36 2.33
C PHE A 246 1.23 4.71 3.69
N ASP A 247 0.39 5.08 4.66
CA ASP A 247 0.84 5.44 6.02
C ASP A 247 1.08 4.18 6.85
N GLU A 248 2.31 3.69 6.83
CA GLU A 248 2.75 2.48 7.53
C GLU A 248 2.91 2.67 9.05
N VAL A 249 2.83 3.90 9.53
CA VAL A 249 3.02 4.23 10.95
C VAL A 249 1.71 4.26 11.70
N ASN A 250 0.69 4.89 11.10
CA ASN A 250 -0.59 5.16 11.78
C ASN A 250 -1.70 4.19 11.39
N HIS A 251 -1.54 3.43 10.29
CA HIS A 251 -2.58 2.55 9.79
C HIS A 251 -2.07 1.11 9.62
N ASP A 252 -2.86 0.17 10.14
CA ASP A 252 -2.60 -1.26 10.08
C ASP A 252 -3.64 -2.03 9.23
N PHE A 253 -4.82 -1.43 9.03
CA PHE A 253 -5.99 -2.12 8.46
C PHE A 253 -6.61 -1.40 7.26
N SER A 254 -6.68 -0.08 7.30
CA SER A 254 -7.40 0.75 6.32
C SER A 254 -6.48 1.81 5.69
N ASP A 255 -5.22 1.44 5.52
CA ASP A 255 -4.15 2.26 4.93
C ASP A 255 -4.47 2.70 3.50
N ASP A 256 -5.17 1.84 2.74
CA ASP A 256 -5.65 2.13 1.40
C ASP A 256 -6.75 3.20 1.41
N TRP A 257 -7.70 3.11 2.33
CA TRP A 257 -8.76 4.11 2.46
C TRP A 257 -8.19 5.49 2.82
N ASP A 258 -7.24 5.56 3.76
CA ASP A 258 -6.54 6.82 4.07
C ASP A 258 -5.83 7.38 2.83
N LEU A 259 -5.09 6.55 2.08
CA LEU A 259 -4.39 7.00 0.88
C LEU A 259 -5.35 7.57 -0.17
N TRP A 260 -6.46 6.87 -0.44
CA TRP A 260 -7.44 7.33 -1.43
C TRP A 260 -8.15 8.60 -0.99
N LEU A 261 -8.44 8.77 0.29
CA LEU A 261 -9.02 10.01 0.82
C LEU A 261 -8.04 11.18 0.74
N ARG A 262 -6.75 10.96 1.04
CA ARG A 262 -5.70 11.99 0.81
C ARG A 262 -5.62 12.39 -0.66
N ALA A 263 -5.71 11.44 -1.58
CA ALA A 263 -5.70 11.71 -3.01
C ALA A 263 -6.92 12.55 -3.43
N VAL A 264 -8.11 12.19 -2.98
CA VAL A 264 -9.35 12.97 -3.25
C VAL A 264 -9.29 14.36 -2.65
N SER A 265 -8.74 14.51 -1.43
CA SER A 265 -8.51 15.82 -0.79
C SER A 265 -7.54 16.68 -1.57
N ALA A 266 -6.53 16.08 -2.21
CA ALA A 266 -5.57 16.76 -3.08
C ALA A 266 -6.10 17.04 -4.49
N GLY A 267 -7.39 16.79 -4.75
CA GLY A 267 -8.04 17.06 -6.03
C GLY A 267 -7.83 15.98 -7.10
N CYS A 268 -7.37 14.79 -6.73
CA CYS A 268 -7.30 13.68 -7.67
C CYS A 268 -8.69 13.19 -8.05
N THR A 269 -8.90 12.88 -9.33
CA THR A 269 -10.16 12.35 -9.87
C THR A 269 -10.04 10.87 -10.13
N PHE A 270 -11.09 10.14 -9.77
CA PHE A 270 -11.19 8.70 -9.97
C PHE A 270 -12.36 8.40 -10.92
N ASP A 271 -12.35 7.24 -11.53
CA ASP A 271 -13.50 6.77 -12.30
C ASP A 271 -13.66 5.26 -12.19
N LYS A 272 -14.86 4.78 -12.49
CA LYS A 272 -15.22 3.38 -12.45
C LYS A 272 -15.54 2.86 -13.87
N ILE A 273 -15.08 1.67 -14.17
CA ILE A 273 -15.55 0.94 -15.35
C ILE A 273 -16.65 -0.06 -14.94
N ASP A 274 -17.73 -0.09 -15.71
CA ASP A 274 -18.88 -0.97 -15.45
C ASP A 274 -18.62 -2.39 -15.97
N ARG A 275 -17.62 -3.04 -15.38
CA ARG A 275 -17.30 -4.45 -15.67
C ARG A 275 -16.55 -5.10 -14.51
N VAL A 276 -16.62 -6.41 -14.47
CA VAL A 276 -15.85 -7.23 -13.53
C VAL A 276 -14.39 -7.27 -13.98
N VAL A 277 -13.49 -6.79 -13.10
CA VAL A 277 -12.04 -6.76 -13.33
C VAL A 277 -11.30 -7.84 -12.55
N GLY A 278 -12.00 -8.52 -11.64
CA GLY A 278 -11.39 -9.61 -10.88
C GLY A 278 -12.33 -10.26 -9.87
N LEU A 279 -11.76 -11.21 -9.15
CA LEU A 279 -12.39 -12.01 -8.12
C LEU A 279 -11.64 -11.81 -6.81
N TYR A 280 -12.31 -11.25 -5.81
CA TYR A 280 -11.80 -10.98 -4.48
C TYR A 280 -12.06 -12.16 -3.55
N MET A 281 -11.05 -12.59 -2.82
CA MET A 281 -11.12 -13.68 -1.84
C MET A 281 -11.57 -13.15 -0.48
N GLU A 282 -12.86 -13.29 -0.16
CA GLU A 282 -13.41 -12.98 1.17
C GLU A 282 -12.95 -14.01 2.20
N GLY A 283 -12.52 -13.57 3.37
CA GLY A 283 -11.99 -14.48 4.40
C GLY A 283 -10.65 -15.13 4.03
N GLY A 284 -9.94 -14.59 3.04
CA GLY A 284 -8.62 -15.02 2.64
C GLY A 284 -7.56 -14.67 3.70
N ARG A 285 -6.47 -14.08 3.28
CA ARG A 285 -5.37 -13.71 4.20
C ARG A 285 -5.68 -12.48 5.06
N SER A 286 -6.62 -11.65 4.64
CA SER A 286 -7.14 -10.50 5.38
C SER A 286 -8.27 -10.95 6.31
N GLN A 287 -7.94 -11.45 7.50
CA GLN A 287 -8.94 -11.87 8.50
C GLN A 287 -9.35 -10.68 9.38
N TRP A 288 -10.07 -9.72 8.80
CA TRP A 288 -10.40 -8.47 9.51
C TRP A 288 -11.84 -8.39 10.03
N GLU A 289 -12.66 -9.40 9.82
CA GLU A 289 -14.03 -9.40 10.30
C GLU A 289 -14.10 -9.26 11.84
N ASN A 290 -14.79 -8.20 12.28
CA ASN A 290 -15.01 -7.86 13.71
C ASN A 290 -13.77 -7.42 14.53
N ASN A 291 -12.70 -6.93 13.88
CA ASN A 291 -11.57 -6.39 14.60
C ASN A 291 -11.90 -5.00 15.15
N ILE A 292 -11.87 -4.84 16.49
CA ILE A 292 -12.16 -3.55 17.15
C ILE A 292 -11.12 -2.48 16.80
N ASP A 293 -9.85 -2.86 16.64
CA ASP A 293 -8.79 -1.91 16.31
C ASP A 293 -8.97 -1.36 14.89
N GLN A 294 -9.42 -2.18 13.94
CA GLN A 294 -9.82 -1.71 12.61
C GLN A 294 -10.97 -0.70 12.68
N ARG A 295 -12.01 -0.97 13.49
CA ARG A 295 -13.14 -0.04 13.65
C ARG A 295 -12.72 1.30 14.24
N ILE A 296 -11.76 1.29 15.16
CA ILE A 296 -11.19 2.51 15.72
C ILE A 296 -10.40 3.28 14.65
N GLU A 297 -9.54 2.59 13.89
CA GLU A 297 -8.77 3.18 12.80
C GLU A 297 -9.70 3.79 11.73
N GLU A 298 -10.73 3.05 11.30
CA GLU A 298 -11.75 3.55 10.38
C GLU A 298 -12.48 4.79 10.92
N ALA A 299 -12.78 4.84 12.23
CA ALA A 299 -13.39 5.99 12.84
C ALA A 299 -12.46 7.22 12.81
N ASP A 300 -11.19 7.04 13.12
CA ASP A 300 -10.20 8.12 13.07
C ASP A 300 -10.04 8.66 11.63
N ILE A 301 -9.96 7.79 10.64
CA ILE A 301 -9.92 8.15 9.21
C ILE A 301 -11.21 8.90 8.82
N PHE A 302 -12.38 8.41 9.24
CA PHE A 302 -13.67 9.03 8.96
C PHE A 302 -13.75 10.47 9.50
N PHE A 303 -13.41 10.69 10.76
CA PHE A 303 -13.48 12.02 11.36
C PHE A 303 -12.44 12.98 10.79
N LYS A 304 -11.24 12.50 10.52
CA LYS A 304 -10.15 13.27 9.87
C LYS A 304 -10.57 13.81 8.50
N ASN A 305 -11.33 13.02 7.74
CA ASN A 305 -11.72 13.29 6.37
C ASN A 305 -13.18 13.75 6.21
N SER A 306 -13.81 14.22 7.28
CA SER A 306 -15.24 14.61 7.34
C SER A 306 -15.68 15.56 6.20
N HIS A 307 -14.78 16.43 5.75
CA HIS A 307 -15.02 17.41 4.69
C HIS A 307 -15.26 16.80 3.29
N ILE A 308 -14.88 15.51 3.10
CA ILE A 308 -15.05 14.80 1.82
C ILE A 308 -16.47 14.26 1.67
N PHE A 309 -17.07 13.77 2.76
CA PHE A 309 -18.23 12.89 2.71
C PHE A 309 -19.58 13.61 2.54
N GLY A 310 -19.62 14.95 2.52
CA GLY A 310 -20.85 15.70 2.34
C GLY A 310 -21.96 15.25 3.28
N GLN A 311 -23.15 14.97 2.74
CA GLN A 311 -24.30 14.50 3.53
C GLN A 311 -24.09 13.11 4.15
N ASN A 312 -23.24 12.26 3.55
CA ASN A 312 -22.93 10.97 4.12
C ASN A 312 -22.20 11.05 5.46
N PHE A 313 -21.50 12.15 5.73
CA PHE A 313 -20.90 12.35 7.05
C PHE A 313 -21.96 12.26 8.17
N GLN A 314 -23.07 12.98 8.03
CA GLN A 314 -24.13 12.96 9.05
C GLN A 314 -24.79 11.57 9.15
N LYS A 315 -25.00 10.91 8.02
CA LYS A 315 -25.61 9.57 7.96
C LYS A 315 -24.80 8.53 8.74
N TYR A 316 -23.47 8.57 8.64
CA TYR A 316 -22.57 7.57 9.25
C TYR A 316 -21.95 8.06 10.59
N HIS A 317 -22.16 9.31 10.96
CA HIS A 317 -21.58 9.91 12.18
C HIS A 317 -21.86 9.09 13.44
N SER A 318 -23.10 8.67 13.64
CA SER A 318 -23.49 7.89 14.83
C SER A 318 -22.79 6.52 14.89
N TYR A 319 -22.60 5.89 13.72
CA TYR A 319 -21.89 4.61 13.63
C TYR A 319 -20.42 4.76 14.03
N PHE A 320 -19.68 5.68 13.41
CA PHE A 320 -18.25 5.86 13.70
C PHE A 320 -18.00 6.46 15.08
N SER A 321 -18.93 7.26 15.63
CA SER A 321 -18.80 7.82 17.00
C SER A 321 -18.71 6.76 18.09
N GLN A 322 -19.20 5.55 17.85
CA GLN A 322 -19.12 4.43 18.81
C GLN A 322 -17.67 3.94 18.99
N PHE A 323 -16.78 4.20 18.02
CA PHE A 323 -15.41 3.74 18.00
C PHE A 323 -14.39 4.87 18.14
N LYS A 324 -14.84 6.12 18.24
CA LYS A 324 -13.96 7.29 18.42
C LYS A 324 -13.30 7.23 19.80
N ARG A 325 -11.98 7.27 19.85
CA ARG A 325 -11.18 7.41 21.07
C ARG A 325 -11.01 8.85 21.52
#